data_2e455eebcd23d0e5a12b45a4294bfb11
#
_entry.id   2e455eebcd23d0e5a12b45a4294bfb11
#
_cell.length_a   1.000
_cell.length_b   1.000
_cell.length_c   1.000
_cell.angle_alpha   90.00
_cell.angle_beta   90.00
_cell.angle_gamma   90.00
#
_symmetry.space_group_name_H-M   'P 1'
#
loop_
_entity.id
_entity.type
_entity.pdbx_description
1 polymer ?
#
loop_
_entity_poly.entity_id
_entity_poly.type
_entity_poly.pdbx_seq_one_letter_code
_entity_poly.pdbx_strand_id
1 'polypeptide(L)'
;IEKITLYDDPNTTAGWDWLSKFTQIPVEHIEIDRVTDRKSLVDLRMTASVVTNFYRDGITSFIIVSSDSDFWGLIESLPKAHFLVMYEYEKCGTSIKNALTQHGIYYCAIDDFCSAATEDMKRAVLFAELEKHLPTIYGESPLELTQKIYEDTRVTATKKEMENFCNRYVKTLRLKVNSEGKFVIEIQK
;
A
#
# COMPACT_ATOMS: atom_id res chain seq x y z
N ILE A 1 -6.32 -6.31 15.65
CA ILE A 1 -6.76 -5.28 14.68
C ILE A 1 -8.13 -5.70 14.17
N GLU A 2 -9.14 -4.85 14.33
CA GLU A 2 -10.51 -5.15 13.93
C GLU A 2 -10.81 -4.71 12.50
N LYS A 3 -10.16 -3.62 12.05
CA LYS A 3 -10.36 -3.06 10.72
C LYS A 3 -9.12 -2.29 10.28
N ILE A 4 -8.86 -2.27 8.99
CA ILE A 4 -7.88 -1.43 8.33
C ILE A 4 -8.63 -0.44 7.44
N THR A 5 -8.35 0.85 7.57
CA THR A 5 -8.88 1.87 6.67
C THR A 5 -7.73 2.52 5.93
N LEU A 6 -7.80 2.47 4.61
CA LEU A 6 -6.84 3.09 3.70
C LEU A 6 -7.42 4.41 3.21
N TYR A 7 -6.62 5.46 3.27
CA TYR A 7 -6.97 6.77 2.74
C TYR A 7 -6.01 7.08 1.61
N ASP A 8 -6.51 7.27 0.42
CA ASP A 8 -5.67 7.45 -0.75
C ASP A 8 -6.24 8.47 -1.74
N ASP A 9 -5.37 8.92 -2.62
CA ASP A 9 -5.68 9.77 -3.76
C ASP A 9 -5.93 8.88 -4.98
N PRO A 10 -6.95 9.11 -5.81
CA PRO A 10 -7.28 8.29 -6.98
C PRO A 10 -6.11 8.07 -7.95
N ASN A 11 -5.14 8.99 -7.96
CA ASN A 11 -3.94 8.85 -8.78
C ASN A 11 -2.89 7.89 -8.20
N THR A 12 -3.13 7.34 -7.00
CA THR A 12 -2.16 6.53 -6.25
C THR A 12 -2.68 5.15 -5.85
N THR A 13 -3.90 4.80 -6.24
CA THR A 13 -4.66 3.63 -5.76
C THR A 13 -4.13 2.26 -6.19
N ALA A 14 -3.29 2.15 -7.20
CA ALA A 14 -2.98 0.88 -7.87
C ALA A 14 -2.42 -0.25 -6.98
N GLY A 15 -1.84 0.05 -5.83
CA GLY A 15 -1.21 -0.95 -4.95
C GLY A 15 -2.10 -1.50 -3.82
N TRP A 16 -3.19 -0.84 -3.45
CA TRP A 16 -3.92 -1.13 -2.22
C TRP A 16 -4.96 -2.25 -2.32
N ASP A 17 -5.47 -2.55 -3.50
CA ASP A 17 -6.38 -3.68 -3.77
C ASP A 17 -5.79 -5.04 -3.34
N TRP A 18 -4.48 -5.08 -3.19
CA TRP A 18 -3.73 -6.24 -2.76
C TRP A 18 -3.85 -6.54 -1.29
N LEU A 19 -3.93 -5.50 -0.45
CA LEU A 19 -3.96 -5.68 1.00
C LEU A 19 -5.14 -6.55 1.42
N SER A 20 -6.30 -6.34 0.81
CA SER A 20 -7.50 -7.14 1.07
C SER A 20 -7.36 -8.63 0.72
N LYS A 21 -6.42 -8.98 -0.19
CA LYS A 21 -6.15 -10.36 -0.59
C LYS A 21 -5.17 -11.08 0.35
N PHE A 22 -4.38 -10.34 1.11
CA PHE A 22 -3.37 -10.88 2.02
C PHE A 22 -3.75 -10.85 3.49
N THR A 23 -4.83 -10.18 3.84
CA THR A 23 -5.32 -10.12 5.23
C THR A 23 -6.74 -10.65 5.34
N GLN A 24 -7.04 -11.28 6.48
CA GLN A 24 -8.42 -11.62 6.87
C GLN A 24 -9.10 -10.46 7.62
N ILE A 25 -8.36 -9.40 7.90
CA ILE A 25 -8.90 -8.20 8.56
C ILE A 25 -9.72 -7.42 7.53
N PRO A 26 -10.93 -6.96 7.87
CA PRO A 26 -11.72 -6.11 6.98
C PRO A 26 -10.93 -4.86 6.56
N VAL A 27 -10.83 -4.63 5.26
CA VAL A 27 -10.16 -3.46 4.68
C VAL A 27 -11.21 -2.56 4.04
N GLU A 28 -11.24 -1.31 4.45
CA GLU A 28 -12.02 -0.25 3.82
C GLU A 28 -11.06 0.69 3.08
N HIS A 29 -11.30 0.93 1.80
CA HIS A 29 -10.53 1.85 0.99
C HIS A 29 -11.35 3.11 0.72
N ILE A 30 -10.84 4.26 1.13
CA ILE A 30 -11.48 5.56 0.98
C ILE A 30 -10.62 6.38 0.02
N GLU A 31 -11.09 6.50 -1.20
CA GLU A 31 -10.51 7.38 -2.20
C GLU A 31 -10.97 8.82 -1.98
N ILE A 32 -10.05 9.76 -2.08
CA ILE A 32 -10.29 11.17 -1.77
C ILE A 32 -9.94 12.02 -2.99
N ASP A 33 -10.95 12.54 -3.65
CA ASP A 33 -10.78 13.45 -4.78
C ASP A 33 -10.04 14.72 -4.38
N ARG A 34 -9.12 15.16 -5.22
CA ARG A 34 -8.46 16.45 -5.07
C ARG A 34 -9.39 17.56 -5.57
N VAL A 35 -9.58 18.59 -4.73
CA VAL A 35 -10.25 19.83 -5.15
C VAL A 35 -9.34 20.68 -6.04
N THR A 36 -8.01 20.59 -5.79
CA THR A 36 -6.97 21.24 -6.61
C THR A 36 -5.75 20.35 -6.69
N ASP A 37 -5.00 20.42 -7.79
CA ASP A 37 -3.82 19.56 -8.03
C ASP A 37 -2.70 19.69 -6.97
N ARG A 38 -2.72 20.76 -6.18
CA ARG A 38 -1.65 21.08 -5.23
C ARG A 38 -1.91 20.65 -3.79
N LYS A 39 -3.11 20.20 -3.44
CA LYS A 39 -3.45 19.90 -2.03
C LYS A 39 -4.19 18.58 -1.91
N SER A 40 -3.55 17.61 -1.27
CA SER A 40 -4.21 16.40 -0.79
C SER A 40 -5.11 16.72 0.40
N LEU A 41 -6.27 16.08 0.47
CA LEU A 41 -7.18 16.14 1.61
C LEU A 41 -7.17 14.83 2.42
N VAL A 42 -6.23 13.95 2.14
CA VAL A 42 -6.10 12.63 2.77
C VAL A 42 -6.01 12.76 4.29
N ASP A 43 -5.10 13.60 4.79
CA ASP A 43 -4.88 13.78 6.24
C ASP A 43 -6.09 14.35 6.94
N LEU A 44 -6.76 15.31 6.30
CA LEU A 44 -8.00 15.90 6.83
C LEU A 44 -9.11 14.85 6.92
N ARG A 45 -9.26 14.02 5.89
CA ARG A 45 -10.27 12.96 5.86
C ARG A 45 -9.98 11.88 6.88
N MET A 46 -8.72 11.45 6.99
CA MET A 46 -8.27 10.51 8.01
C MET A 46 -8.57 11.06 9.40
N THR A 47 -8.18 12.29 9.68
CA THR A 47 -8.45 12.97 10.97
C THR A 47 -9.94 13.00 11.30
N ALA A 48 -10.78 13.43 10.36
CA ALA A 48 -12.22 13.48 10.56
C ALA A 48 -12.82 12.09 10.85
N SER A 49 -12.34 11.06 10.15
CA SER A 49 -12.81 9.68 10.36
C SER A 49 -12.39 9.14 11.72
N VAL A 50 -11.15 9.35 12.16
CA VAL A 50 -10.66 8.90 13.47
C VAL A 50 -11.42 9.58 14.60
N VAL A 51 -11.64 10.90 14.51
CA VAL A 51 -12.44 11.67 15.49
C VAL A 51 -13.88 11.15 15.54
N THR A 52 -14.48 10.88 14.37
CA THR A 52 -15.84 10.33 14.30
C THR A 52 -15.91 8.95 14.95
N ASN A 53 -14.99 8.06 14.64
CA ASN A 53 -14.93 6.71 15.20
C ASN A 53 -14.75 6.75 16.72
N PHE A 54 -13.94 7.68 17.22
CA PHE A 54 -13.74 7.85 18.65
C PHE A 54 -15.03 8.27 19.38
N TYR A 55 -15.68 9.32 18.90
CA TYR A 55 -16.85 9.89 19.59
C TYR A 55 -18.17 9.18 19.29
N ARG A 56 -18.36 8.69 18.08
CA ARG A 56 -19.61 8.05 17.66
C ARG A 56 -19.59 6.55 17.91
N ASP A 57 -18.49 5.89 17.57
CA ASP A 57 -18.41 4.43 17.52
C ASP A 57 -17.68 3.86 18.74
N GLY A 58 -17.16 4.73 19.64
CA GLY A 58 -16.51 4.33 20.89
C GLY A 58 -15.15 3.65 20.70
N ILE A 59 -14.53 3.79 19.53
CA ILE A 59 -13.20 3.22 19.27
C ILE A 59 -12.15 4.07 19.99
N THR A 60 -11.36 3.45 20.86
CA THR A 60 -10.39 4.16 21.70
C THR A 60 -8.94 3.88 21.35
N SER A 61 -8.66 2.95 20.46
CA SER A 61 -7.29 2.53 20.12
C SER A 61 -7.09 2.60 18.62
N PHE A 62 -6.05 3.31 18.20
CA PHE A 62 -5.76 3.56 16.78
C PHE A 62 -4.29 3.26 16.47
N ILE A 63 -4.08 2.65 15.30
CA ILE A 63 -2.75 2.51 14.70
C ILE A 63 -2.71 3.46 13.51
N ILE A 64 -1.82 4.45 13.55
CA ILE A 64 -1.57 5.38 12.46
C ILE A 64 -0.34 4.91 11.72
N VAL A 65 -0.47 4.62 10.43
CA VAL A 65 0.65 4.27 9.55
C VAL A 65 0.91 5.46 8.64
N SER A 66 1.81 6.34 9.07
CA SER A 66 2.19 7.55 8.35
C SER A 66 3.54 8.07 8.81
N SER A 67 4.32 8.61 7.88
CA SER A 67 5.58 9.31 8.15
C SER A 67 5.41 10.84 8.15
N ASP A 68 4.22 11.34 7.84
CA ASP A 68 3.89 12.76 7.84
C ASP A 68 3.68 13.26 9.28
N SER A 69 4.16 14.45 9.57
CA SER A 69 3.98 15.10 10.88
C SER A 69 2.57 15.67 11.09
N ASP A 70 1.78 15.83 10.05
CA ASP A 70 0.45 16.47 10.11
C ASP A 70 -0.58 15.68 10.93
N PHE A 71 -0.33 14.36 11.14
CA PHE A 71 -1.14 13.55 12.05
C PHE A 71 -1.00 13.94 13.53
N TRP A 72 0.02 14.76 13.89
CA TRP A 72 0.23 15.18 15.27
C TRP A 72 -0.99 15.91 15.83
N GLY A 73 -1.61 16.79 15.06
CA GLY A 73 -2.83 17.49 15.47
C GLY A 73 -3.99 16.57 15.81
N LEU A 74 -4.09 15.43 15.15
CA LEU A 74 -5.06 14.39 15.47
C LEU A 74 -4.79 13.78 16.86
N ILE A 75 -3.54 13.43 17.15
CA ILE A 75 -3.17 12.84 18.45
C ILE A 75 -3.47 13.82 19.59
N GLU A 76 -3.08 15.09 19.45
CA GLU A 76 -3.36 16.14 20.46
C GLU A 76 -4.85 16.35 20.68
N SER A 77 -5.67 16.22 19.64
CA SER A 77 -7.13 16.44 19.74
C SER A 77 -7.86 15.34 20.50
N LEU A 78 -7.24 14.16 20.69
CA LEU A 78 -7.86 12.98 21.31
C LEU A 78 -7.04 12.44 22.50
N PRO A 79 -6.90 13.21 23.58
CA PRO A 79 -6.02 12.86 24.71
C PRO A 79 -6.47 11.61 25.49
N LYS A 80 -7.67 11.10 25.24
CA LYS A 80 -8.20 9.86 25.86
C LYS A 80 -8.08 8.65 24.94
N ALA A 81 -7.62 8.83 23.71
CA ALA A 81 -7.38 7.72 22.78
C ALA A 81 -5.97 7.16 22.98
N HIS A 82 -5.81 5.88 22.64
CA HIS A 82 -4.51 5.22 22.61
C HIS A 82 -3.99 5.17 21.18
N PHE A 83 -2.77 5.62 20.97
CA PHE A 83 -2.16 5.62 19.65
C PHE A 83 -0.90 4.77 19.61
N LEU A 84 -0.74 4.04 18.50
CA LEU A 84 0.52 3.49 18.02
C LEU A 84 0.81 4.15 16.67
N VAL A 85 1.97 4.76 16.51
CA VAL A 85 2.40 5.35 15.25
C VAL A 85 3.43 4.43 14.59
N MET A 86 3.15 4.02 13.35
CA MET A 86 4.09 3.27 12.52
C MET A 86 4.55 4.14 11.36
N TYR A 87 5.86 4.28 11.18
CA TYR A 87 6.46 5.18 10.20
C TYR A 87 7.53 4.47 9.36
N GLU A 88 7.85 5.01 8.19
CA GLU A 88 9.00 4.57 7.40
C GLU A 88 10.28 5.19 7.97
N TYR A 89 11.30 4.38 8.17
CA TYR A 89 12.52 4.76 8.91
C TYR A 89 13.19 6.02 8.35
N GLU A 90 13.32 6.12 7.03
CA GLU A 90 13.99 7.24 6.38
C GLU A 90 13.13 8.51 6.21
N LYS A 91 11.81 8.37 6.28
CA LYS A 91 10.88 9.49 6.03
C LYS A 91 10.44 10.23 7.29
N CYS A 92 10.53 9.61 8.45
CA CYS A 92 10.06 10.21 9.69
C CYS A 92 11.11 11.13 10.33
N GLY A 93 10.81 12.41 10.45
CA GLY A 93 11.69 13.42 11.04
C GLY A 93 11.95 13.23 12.54
N THR A 94 13.12 13.68 13.01
CA THR A 94 13.50 13.59 14.43
C THR A 94 12.56 14.38 15.34
N SER A 95 12.02 15.50 14.88
CA SER A 95 11.11 16.35 15.66
C SER A 95 9.84 15.64 16.07
N ILE A 96 9.22 14.90 15.16
CA ILE A 96 7.99 14.13 15.47
C ILE A 96 8.29 12.95 16.40
N LYS A 97 9.41 12.25 16.24
CA LYS A 97 9.83 11.18 17.15
C LYS A 97 10.04 11.70 18.58
N ASN A 98 10.64 12.87 18.71
CA ASN A 98 10.81 13.52 20.02
C ASN A 98 9.45 13.90 20.65
N ALA A 99 8.53 14.44 19.86
CA ALA A 99 7.19 14.78 20.34
C ALA A 99 6.43 13.51 20.80
N LEU A 100 6.45 12.43 20.03
CA LEU A 100 5.85 11.15 20.41
C LEU A 100 6.43 10.63 21.73
N THR A 101 7.76 10.66 21.89
CA THR A 101 8.43 10.24 23.12
C THR A 101 8.03 11.10 24.32
N GLN A 102 8.02 12.43 24.18
CA GLN A 102 7.66 13.36 25.25
C GLN A 102 6.22 13.19 25.73
N HIS A 103 5.31 12.80 24.85
CA HIS A 103 3.89 12.58 25.19
C HIS A 103 3.57 11.11 25.51
N GLY A 104 4.57 10.24 25.56
CA GLY A 104 4.38 8.81 25.92
C GLY A 104 3.59 8.03 24.87
N ILE A 105 3.60 8.47 23.61
CA ILE A 105 2.95 7.76 22.51
C ILE A 105 3.88 6.67 22.00
N TYR A 106 3.36 5.44 21.87
CA TYR A 106 4.12 4.35 21.30
C TYR A 106 4.33 4.56 19.80
N TYR A 107 5.54 4.26 19.33
CA TYR A 107 5.87 4.33 17.91
C TYR A 107 6.93 3.30 17.53
N CYS A 108 6.93 2.85 16.26
CA CYS A 108 7.91 1.91 15.74
C CYS A 108 8.08 2.13 14.22
N ALA A 109 9.22 1.69 13.68
CA ALA A 109 9.40 1.69 12.24
C ALA A 109 8.64 0.51 11.63
N ILE A 110 7.88 0.76 10.56
CA ILE A 110 7.19 -0.30 9.81
C ILE A 110 8.19 -1.25 9.15
N ASP A 111 9.36 -0.73 8.81
CA ASP A 111 10.48 -1.48 8.23
C ASP A 111 10.92 -2.66 9.11
N ASP A 112 10.82 -2.54 10.44
CA ASP A 112 11.17 -3.60 11.39
C ASP A 112 10.26 -4.83 11.28
N PHE A 113 9.08 -4.68 10.72
CA PHE A 113 8.10 -5.75 10.53
C PHE A 113 8.08 -6.32 9.11
N CYS A 114 8.71 -5.64 8.16
CA CYS A 114 8.67 -6.01 6.74
C CYS A 114 9.77 -6.99 6.32
N SER A 115 10.64 -7.45 7.22
CA SER A 115 11.90 -8.11 6.86
C SER A 115 11.80 -9.55 6.36
N ALA A 116 10.77 -10.31 6.68
CA ALA A 116 10.73 -11.75 6.37
C ALA A 116 9.72 -12.16 5.29
N ALA A 117 8.62 -11.43 5.13
CA ALA A 117 7.57 -11.75 4.15
C ALA A 117 7.73 -11.01 2.81
N THR A 118 8.75 -10.18 2.66
CA THR A 118 8.85 -9.14 1.64
C THR A 118 8.99 -9.70 0.23
N GLU A 119 9.81 -10.72 0.02
CA GLU A 119 10.08 -11.23 -1.33
C GLU A 119 8.89 -12.03 -1.91
N ASP A 120 8.24 -12.86 -1.10
CA ASP A 120 7.06 -13.60 -1.55
C ASP A 120 5.86 -12.68 -1.77
N MET A 121 5.70 -11.67 -0.92
CA MET A 121 4.65 -10.67 -1.04
C MET A 121 4.87 -9.75 -2.26
N LYS A 122 6.09 -9.23 -2.45
CA LYS A 122 6.47 -8.48 -3.66
C LYS A 122 6.20 -9.28 -4.93
N ARG A 123 6.61 -10.55 -4.94
CA ARG A 123 6.39 -11.46 -6.07
C ARG A 123 4.91 -11.68 -6.36
N ALA A 124 4.09 -11.89 -5.33
CA ALA A 124 2.66 -12.07 -5.48
C ALA A 124 1.98 -10.82 -6.07
N VAL A 125 2.35 -9.63 -5.58
CA VAL A 125 1.86 -8.34 -6.12
C VAL A 125 2.24 -8.18 -7.59
N LEU A 126 3.51 -8.42 -7.95
CA LEU A 126 3.97 -8.32 -9.33
C LEU A 126 3.28 -9.32 -10.27
N PHE A 127 3.01 -10.55 -9.80
CA PHE A 127 2.31 -11.53 -10.63
C PHE A 127 0.88 -11.15 -10.93
N ALA A 128 0.17 -10.62 -9.97
CA ALA A 128 -1.19 -10.31 -10.25
C ALA A 128 -1.33 -9.01 -11.06
N GLU A 129 -0.41 -8.05 -10.93
CA GLU A 129 -0.42 -6.93 -11.86
C GLU A 129 -0.06 -7.39 -13.29
N LEU A 130 0.88 -8.32 -13.42
CA LEU A 130 1.12 -8.99 -14.70
C LEU A 130 -0.16 -9.61 -15.26
N GLU A 131 -0.93 -10.35 -14.45
CA GLU A 131 -2.20 -10.96 -14.86
C GLU A 131 -3.22 -9.93 -15.36
N LYS A 132 -3.29 -8.74 -14.78
CA LYS A 132 -4.17 -7.64 -15.26
C LYS A 132 -3.77 -7.13 -16.64
N HIS A 133 -2.47 -7.01 -16.91
CA HIS A 133 -1.96 -6.50 -18.18
C HIS A 133 -2.03 -7.53 -19.33
N LEU A 134 -2.12 -8.83 -19.03
CA LEU A 134 -2.13 -9.88 -20.06
C LEU A 134 -3.16 -9.68 -21.18
N PRO A 135 -4.38 -9.18 -20.95
CA PRO A 135 -5.35 -8.94 -22.03
C PRO A 135 -4.95 -7.83 -23.02
N THR A 136 -4.03 -6.95 -22.63
CA THR A 136 -3.68 -5.72 -23.39
C THR A 136 -2.26 -5.72 -23.95
N ILE A 137 -1.50 -6.80 -23.79
CA ILE A 137 -0.06 -6.85 -24.17
C ILE A 137 0.23 -6.84 -25.68
N TYR A 138 -0.78 -6.79 -26.54
CA TYR A 138 -0.57 -6.73 -27.98
C TYR A 138 0.11 -5.42 -28.39
N GLY A 139 1.38 -5.52 -28.80
CA GLY A 139 2.16 -4.39 -29.26
C GLY A 139 3.12 -3.78 -28.23
N GLU A 140 3.10 -4.23 -27.00
CA GLU A 140 4.07 -3.80 -25.98
C GLU A 140 5.30 -4.71 -25.96
N SER A 141 6.47 -4.12 -25.70
CA SER A 141 7.67 -4.91 -25.48
C SER A 141 7.64 -5.53 -24.07
N PRO A 142 8.26 -6.71 -23.82
CA PRO A 142 8.34 -7.30 -22.50
C PRO A 142 8.96 -6.37 -21.44
N LEU A 143 9.84 -5.46 -21.85
CA LEU A 143 10.49 -4.51 -20.95
C LEU A 143 9.54 -3.38 -20.56
N GLU A 144 8.78 -2.83 -21.51
CA GLU A 144 7.75 -1.82 -21.26
C GLU A 144 6.66 -2.35 -20.34
N LEU A 145 6.18 -3.56 -20.60
CA LEU A 145 5.23 -4.24 -19.71
C LEU A 145 5.80 -4.41 -18.29
N THR A 146 7.07 -4.81 -18.18
CA THR A 146 7.73 -4.94 -16.87
C THR A 146 7.79 -3.59 -16.15
N GLN A 147 8.15 -2.52 -16.83
CA GLN A 147 8.20 -1.17 -16.25
C GLN A 147 6.83 -0.75 -15.71
N LYS A 148 5.77 -0.89 -16.50
CA LYS A 148 4.39 -0.60 -16.07
C LYS A 148 4.00 -1.39 -14.81
N ILE A 149 4.28 -2.69 -14.77
CA ILE A 149 3.98 -3.52 -13.59
C ILE A 149 4.65 -2.97 -12.34
N TYR A 150 5.94 -2.59 -12.43
CA TYR A 150 6.65 -2.03 -11.28
C TYR A 150 6.16 -0.63 -10.90
N GLU A 151 5.80 0.20 -11.88
CA GLU A 151 5.20 1.52 -11.66
C GLU A 151 3.83 1.41 -10.96
N ASP A 152 2.95 0.56 -11.48
CA ASP A 152 1.59 0.37 -10.96
C ASP A 152 1.59 -0.25 -9.55
N THR A 153 2.51 -1.18 -9.30
CA THR A 153 2.63 -1.83 -7.98
C THR A 153 3.45 -1.02 -6.97
N ARG A 154 4.23 -0.02 -7.43
CA ARG A 154 5.19 0.76 -6.62
C ARG A 154 6.23 -0.10 -5.89
N VAL A 155 6.47 -1.31 -6.35
CA VAL A 155 7.51 -2.17 -5.80
C VAL A 155 8.87 -1.57 -6.14
N THR A 156 9.64 -1.21 -5.12
CA THR A 156 11.00 -0.71 -5.33
C THR A 156 11.92 -1.81 -5.81
N ALA A 157 12.61 -1.59 -6.91
CA ALA A 157 13.56 -2.57 -7.47
C ALA A 157 14.71 -1.88 -8.21
N THR A 158 15.84 -2.53 -8.22
CA THR A 158 16.97 -2.14 -9.06
C THR A 158 16.70 -2.53 -10.51
N LYS A 159 17.38 -1.89 -11.46
CA LYS A 159 17.30 -2.24 -12.88
C LYS A 159 17.57 -3.74 -13.13
N LYS A 160 18.52 -4.32 -12.39
CA LYS A 160 18.87 -5.75 -12.50
C LYS A 160 17.73 -6.67 -12.04
N GLU A 161 17.01 -6.29 -10.99
CA GLU A 161 15.86 -7.05 -10.49
C GLU A 161 14.70 -7.00 -11.49
N MET A 162 14.43 -5.84 -12.07
CA MET A 162 13.43 -5.69 -13.15
C MET A 162 13.79 -6.52 -14.38
N GLU A 163 15.04 -6.51 -14.82
CA GLU A 163 15.54 -7.35 -15.92
C GLU A 163 15.38 -8.84 -15.61
N ASN A 164 15.70 -9.27 -14.39
CA ASN A 164 15.52 -10.65 -13.94
C ASN A 164 14.05 -11.07 -13.96
N PHE A 165 13.16 -10.23 -13.45
CA PHE A 165 11.72 -10.48 -13.49
C PHE A 165 11.20 -10.58 -14.92
N CYS A 166 11.58 -9.64 -15.79
CA CYS A 166 11.25 -9.66 -17.20
C CYS A 166 11.67 -10.98 -17.87
N ASN A 167 12.93 -11.36 -17.71
CA ASN A 167 13.49 -12.56 -18.34
C ASN A 167 12.87 -13.86 -17.83
N ARG A 168 12.59 -13.92 -16.53
CA ARG A 168 12.10 -15.14 -15.87
C ARG A 168 10.61 -15.37 -16.04
N TYR A 169 9.81 -14.31 -16.01
CA TYR A 169 8.36 -14.42 -15.94
C TYR A 169 7.64 -13.82 -17.16
N VAL A 170 8.01 -12.62 -17.60
CA VAL A 170 7.32 -11.94 -18.70
C VAL A 170 7.65 -12.57 -20.05
N LYS A 171 8.94 -12.82 -20.32
CA LYS A 171 9.37 -13.46 -21.58
C LYS A 171 9.02 -14.94 -21.68
N THR A 172 8.65 -15.58 -20.58
CA THR A 172 8.31 -17.02 -20.53
C THR A 172 6.81 -17.28 -20.47
N LEU A 173 5.97 -16.27 -20.66
CA LEU A 173 4.53 -16.41 -20.76
C LEU A 173 4.15 -17.40 -21.87
N ARG A 174 3.20 -18.30 -21.59
CA ARG A 174 2.74 -19.29 -22.55
C ARG A 174 1.23 -19.25 -22.69
N LEU A 175 0.76 -19.25 -23.92
CA LEU A 175 -0.65 -19.42 -24.23
C LEU A 175 -1.00 -20.91 -24.13
N LYS A 176 -2.01 -21.23 -23.30
CA LYS A 176 -2.55 -22.57 -23.17
C LYS A 176 -4.08 -22.58 -23.37
N VAL A 177 -4.62 -23.76 -23.60
CA VAL A 177 -6.08 -23.97 -23.58
C VAL A 177 -6.42 -24.69 -22.28
N ASN A 178 -7.35 -24.13 -21.50
CA ASN A 178 -7.80 -24.74 -20.25
C ASN A 178 -8.79 -25.87 -20.50
N SER A 179 -9.27 -26.55 -19.46
CA SER A 179 -10.23 -27.66 -19.52
C SER A 179 -11.60 -27.27 -20.10
N GLU A 180 -11.90 -25.96 -20.15
CA GLU A 180 -13.14 -25.44 -20.76
C GLU A 180 -12.98 -25.06 -22.23
N GLY A 181 -11.81 -25.31 -22.83
CA GLY A 181 -11.50 -24.96 -24.20
C GLY A 181 -11.17 -23.47 -24.43
N LYS A 182 -10.94 -22.69 -23.37
CA LYS A 182 -10.60 -21.27 -23.46
C LYS A 182 -9.10 -21.04 -23.45
N PHE A 183 -8.65 -20.05 -24.22
CA PHE A 183 -7.27 -19.61 -24.14
C PHE A 183 -7.00 -18.94 -22.80
N VAL A 184 -5.93 -19.37 -22.14
CA VAL A 184 -5.40 -18.78 -20.91
C VAL A 184 -3.91 -18.56 -21.03
N ILE A 185 -3.40 -17.54 -20.40
CA ILE A 185 -1.96 -17.29 -20.35
C ILE A 185 -1.43 -17.85 -19.03
N GLU A 186 -0.40 -18.69 -19.12
CA GLU A 186 0.26 -19.30 -17.98
C GLU A 186 1.55 -18.57 -17.64
N ILE A 187 1.66 -18.14 -16.39
CA ILE A 187 2.91 -17.63 -15.82
C ILE A 187 3.65 -18.81 -15.18
N GLN A 188 4.86 -19.08 -15.63
CA GLN A 188 5.73 -20.07 -14.97
C GLN A 188 6.25 -19.48 -13.66
N LYS A 189 5.61 -19.85 -12.55
CA LYS A 189 6.00 -19.44 -11.19
C LYS A 189 7.21 -20.20 -10.67
#